data_0192a14e4c558e6a798013cff6b43611
#
_entry.id   0192a14e4c558e6a798013cff6b43611
#
_cell.length_a   1.000
_cell.length_b   1.000
_cell.length_c   1.000
_cell.angle_alpha   90.00
_cell.angle_beta   90.00
_cell.angle_gamma   90.00
#
_symmetry.space_group_name_H-M   'P 1'
#
loop_
_entity.id
_entity.type
_entity.pdbx_description
1 polymer ?
#
loop_
_entity_poly.entity_id
_entity_poly.type
_entity_poly.pdbx_seq_one_letter_code
_entity_poly.pdbx_strand_id
1 'polypeptide(L)'
;HCTARYGYAWVALDEPIADIPDIPEFSNPAWRTIFQFYETWATSQMRALENSFDNSHFSFVHRATFGVPDAPQPSKYELIENDTGFYAETVIAAANPEKFHRISGVQDAVTTRHMRNAYFLPFSRRLDIEYPSGVRHVIINCFTPIDDGSMQLCQWLFRNDTEEDCPAQM
;
A
#
# COMPACT_ATOMS: atom_id res chain seq x y z
N HIS A 1 -16.76 11.06 -18.07
CA HIS A 1 -15.91 10.02 -18.65
C HIS A 1 -16.03 8.74 -17.85
N CYS A 2 -16.04 7.57 -18.52
CA CYS A 2 -16.10 6.28 -17.86
C CYS A 2 -15.27 5.25 -18.66
N THR A 3 -14.48 4.45 -17.96
CA THR A 3 -13.73 3.33 -18.57
C THR A 3 -13.58 2.17 -17.59
N ALA A 4 -13.42 0.96 -18.10
CA ALA A 4 -13.15 -0.23 -17.29
C ALA A 4 -11.65 -0.54 -17.32
N ARG A 5 -11.00 -0.62 -16.17
CA ARG A 5 -9.59 -1.01 -16.03
C ARG A 5 -9.37 -1.68 -14.68
N TYR A 6 -8.52 -2.69 -14.64
CA TYR A 6 -8.13 -3.41 -13.41
C TYR A 6 -9.31 -4.01 -12.61
N GLY A 7 -10.40 -4.42 -13.29
CA GLY A 7 -11.57 -5.01 -12.68
C GLY A 7 -12.58 -4.01 -12.07
N TYR A 8 -12.36 -2.70 -12.24
CA TYR A 8 -13.25 -1.65 -11.77
C TYR A 8 -13.66 -0.68 -12.89
N ALA A 9 -14.81 -0.01 -12.68
CA ALA A 9 -15.21 1.15 -13.46
C ALA A 9 -14.56 2.40 -12.87
N TRP A 10 -13.84 3.13 -13.71
CA TRP A 10 -13.23 4.42 -13.38
C TRP A 10 -14.09 5.52 -13.99
N VAL A 11 -14.46 6.49 -13.17
CA VAL A 11 -15.39 7.55 -13.56
C VAL A 11 -14.80 8.91 -13.22
N ALA A 12 -14.82 9.82 -14.18
CA ALA A 12 -14.62 11.25 -13.95
C ALA A 12 -15.91 12.00 -14.36
N LEU A 13 -16.40 12.84 -13.46
CA LEU A 13 -17.64 13.62 -13.70
C LEU A 13 -17.40 14.78 -14.66
N ASP A 14 -16.16 15.23 -14.78
CA ASP A 14 -15.68 16.26 -15.70
C ASP A 14 -14.41 15.77 -16.40
N GLU A 15 -13.63 16.65 -17.05
CA GLU A 15 -12.34 16.29 -17.63
C GLU A 15 -11.41 15.69 -16.56
N PRO A 16 -10.83 14.51 -16.80
CA PRO A 16 -9.92 13.89 -15.86
C PRO A 16 -8.69 14.78 -15.60
N ILE A 17 -8.38 15.02 -14.34
CA ILE A 17 -7.20 15.80 -13.96
C ILE A 17 -5.89 15.02 -14.04
N ALA A 18 -5.98 13.69 -14.12
CA ALA A 18 -4.85 12.77 -14.29
C ALA A 18 -5.32 11.47 -14.94
N ASP A 19 -4.39 10.74 -15.51
CA ASP A 19 -4.63 9.40 -16.03
C ASP A 19 -4.84 8.38 -14.88
N ILE A 20 -5.48 7.25 -15.20
CA ILE A 20 -5.55 6.11 -14.29
C ILE A 20 -4.11 5.60 -14.05
N PRO A 21 -3.68 5.44 -12.79
CA PRO A 21 -2.34 4.95 -12.48
C PRO A 21 -2.02 3.63 -13.19
N ASP A 22 -0.80 3.51 -13.69
CA ASP A 22 -0.38 2.26 -14.30
C ASP A 22 -0.05 1.21 -13.23
N ILE A 23 -0.61 -0.02 -13.43
CA ILE A 23 -0.43 -1.17 -12.53
C ILE A 23 0.09 -2.34 -13.37
N PRO A 24 1.39 -2.36 -13.69
CA PRO A 24 1.97 -3.39 -14.57
C PRO A 24 1.86 -4.80 -13.98
N GLU A 25 1.78 -4.91 -12.66
CA GLU A 25 1.61 -6.19 -11.97
C GLU A 25 0.29 -6.88 -12.32
N PHE A 26 -0.76 -6.13 -12.65
CA PHE A 26 -2.10 -6.67 -12.90
C PHE A 26 -2.14 -7.67 -14.07
N SER A 27 -1.34 -7.46 -15.08
CA SER A 27 -1.26 -8.33 -16.27
C SER A 27 0.00 -9.21 -16.30
N ASN A 28 0.86 -9.12 -15.29
CA ASN A 28 2.11 -9.86 -15.24
C ASN A 28 1.91 -11.22 -14.54
N PRO A 29 2.08 -12.36 -15.23
CA PRO A 29 1.87 -13.69 -14.65
C PRO A 29 2.83 -14.05 -13.49
N ALA A 30 3.91 -13.29 -13.32
CA ALA A 30 4.82 -13.47 -12.18
C ALA A 30 4.27 -12.86 -10.87
N TRP A 31 3.12 -12.22 -10.93
CA TRP A 31 2.48 -11.58 -9.79
C TRP A 31 1.10 -12.19 -9.55
N ARG A 32 0.79 -12.42 -8.27
CA ARG A 32 -0.56 -12.78 -7.82
C ARG A 32 -1.36 -11.51 -7.55
N THR A 33 -2.58 -11.44 -8.08
CA THR A 33 -3.52 -10.35 -7.80
C THR A 33 -4.52 -10.80 -6.76
N ILE A 34 -4.61 -10.07 -5.65
CA ILE A 34 -5.52 -10.33 -4.54
C ILE A 34 -6.40 -9.09 -4.36
N PHE A 35 -7.71 -9.23 -4.56
CA PHE A 35 -8.68 -8.19 -4.23
C PHE A 35 -8.96 -8.27 -2.73
N GLN A 36 -8.50 -7.28 -1.96
CA GLN A 36 -8.58 -7.34 -0.50
C GLN A 36 -9.80 -6.62 0.06
N PHE A 37 -10.01 -5.36 -0.34
CA PHE A 37 -11.08 -4.54 0.21
C PHE A 37 -11.92 -3.91 -0.89
N TYR A 38 -13.23 -3.92 -0.63
CA TYR A 38 -14.25 -3.12 -1.30
C TYR A 38 -15.26 -2.73 -0.22
N GLU A 39 -14.95 -1.68 0.55
CA GLU A 39 -15.63 -1.34 1.79
C GLU A 39 -15.88 0.15 1.91
N THR A 40 -17.00 0.51 2.51
CA THR A 40 -17.26 1.91 2.92
C THR A 40 -16.66 2.15 4.29
N TRP A 41 -15.82 3.18 4.39
CA TRP A 41 -15.20 3.62 5.64
C TRP A 41 -15.76 4.96 6.09
N ALA A 42 -16.05 5.08 7.40
CA ALA A 42 -16.54 6.32 8.05
C ALA A 42 -15.38 7.29 8.31
N THR A 43 -14.71 7.71 7.25
CA THR A 43 -13.64 8.71 7.25
C THR A 43 -13.51 9.34 5.88
N SER A 44 -13.02 10.59 5.81
CA SER A 44 -12.74 11.21 4.52
C SER A 44 -11.52 10.56 3.84
N GLN A 45 -11.49 10.61 2.52
CA GLN A 45 -10.38 10.12 1.71
C GLN A 45 -9.05 10.79 2.07
N MET A 46 -9.08 12.08 2.40
CA MET A 46 -7.85 12.81 2.79
C MET A 46 -7.28 12.31 4.11
N ARG A 47 -8.13 11.98 5.09
CA ARG A 47 -7.67 11.41 6.37
C ARG A 47 -7.08 10.01 6.20
N ALA A 48 -7.68 9.19 5.35
CA ALA A 48 -7.11 7.89 5.02
C ALA A 48 -5.77 8.02 4.29
N LEU A 49 -5.65 9.00 3.41
CA LEU A 49 -4.41 9.30 2.70
C LEU A 49 -3.32 9.80 3.65
N GLU A 50 -3.61 10.77 4.53
CA GLU A 50 -2.69 11.24 5.58
C GLU A 50 -2.16 10.09 6.43
N ASN A 51 -3.05 9.23 6.93
CA ASN A 51 -2.67 8.03 7.69
C ASN A 51 -1.75 7.10 6.88
N SER A 52 -1.95 7.03 5.57
CA SER A 52 -1.17 6.15 4.69
C SER A 52 0.28 6.60 4.49
N PHE A 53 0.57 7.88 4.71
CA PHE A 53 1.92 8.46 4.63
C PHE A 53 2.55 8.73 6.01
N ASP A 54 1.78 8.60 7.09
CA ASP A 54 2.33 8.66 8.43
C ASP A 54 2.99 7.33 8.80
N ASN A 55 4.29 7.33 9.11
CA ASN A 55 4.99 6.16 9.63
C ASN A 55 5.24 6.24 11.16
N SER A 56 4.86 7.35 11.79
CA SER A 56 5.04 7.54 13.24
C SER A 56 4.09 6.68 14.08
N HIS A 57 2.93 6.32 13.54
CA HIS A 57 2.00 5.45 14.25
C HIS A 57 2.39 3.96 14.26
N PHE A 58 3.36 3.54 13.46
CA PHE A 58 3.69 2.10 13.27
C PHE A 58 4.02 1.40 14.56
N SER A 59 4.90 1.96 15.39
CA SER A 59 5.32 1.35 16.65
C SER A 59 4.21 1.29 17.70
N PHE A 60 3.16 2.09 17.56
CA PHE A 60 2.05 2.18 18.51
C PHE A 60 0.83 1.41 18.03
N VAL A 61 0.32 1.75 16.86
CA VAL A 61 -0.91 1.19 16.30
C VAL A 61 -0.67 -0.22 15.75
N HIS A 62 0.43 -0.41 15.01
CA HIS A 62 0.77 -1.69 14.39
C HIS A 62 1.68 -2.59 15.23
N ARG A 63 1.82 -2.34 16.53
CA ARG A 63 2.65 -3.12 17.46
C ARG A 63 2.33 -4.62 17.52
N ALA A 64 1.08 -4.99 17.18
CA ALA A 64 0.64 -6.39 17.15
C ALA A 64 0.92 -7.09 15.81
N THR A 65 1.41 -6.37 14.80
CA THR A 65 1.65 -6.90 13.45
C THR A 65 3.10 -6.70 13.03
N PHE A 66 3.45 -5.54 12.50
CA PHE A 66 4.78 -5.26 11.98
C PHE A 66 5.51 -4.11 12.71
N GLY A 67 4.81 -3.37 13.55
CA GLY A 67 5.42 -2.29 14.33
C GLY A 67 6.43 -2.83 15.34
N VAL A 68 7.51 -2.09 15.58
CA VAL A 68 8.56 -2.40 16.57
C VAL A 68 8.39 -1.44 17.75
N PRO A 69 7.81 -1.87 18.88
CA PRO A 69 7.53 -0.98 20.01
C PRO A 69 8.76 -0.29 20.59
N ASP A 70 9.91 -0.98 20.56
CA ASP A 70 11.18 -0.45 21.09
C ASP A 70 11.89 0.53 20.12
N ALA A 71 11.31 0.75 18.94
CA ALA A 71 11.81 1.71 17.94
C ALA A 71 10.73 2.76 17.60
N PRO A 72 10.34 3.64 18.55
CA PRO A 72 9.23 4.58 18.36
C PRO A 72 9.57 5.75 17.43
N GLN A 73 10.84 5.95 17.11
CA GLN A 73 11.26 7.02 16.21
C GLN A 73 10.89 6.67 14.77
N PRO A 74 10.09 7.52 14.08
CA PRO A 74 9.74 7.26 12.70
C PRO A 74 10.97 7.37 11.81
N SER A 75 11.06 6.48 10.81
CA SER A 75 12.08 6.59 9.77
C SER A 75 11.87 7.84 8.94
N LYS A 76 12.95 8.45 8.46
CA LYS A 76 12.86 9.60 7.57
C LYS A 76 12.32 9.18 6.22
N TYR A 77 11.48 10.03 5.64
CA TYR A 77 11.09 9.98 4.24
C TYR A 77 12.01 10.88 3.40
N GLU A 78 12.36 10.40 2.24
CA GLU A 78 12.78 11.25 1.13
C GLU A 78 11.57 11.46 0.22
N LEU A 79 11.08 12.70 0.13
CA LEU A 79 9.87 13.05 -0.60
C LEU A 79 10.24 13.75 -1.90
N ILE A 80 9.67 13.26 -3.02
CA ILE A 80 9.88 13.79 -4.36
C ILE A 80 8.53 14.06 -5.01
N GLU A 81 8.28 15.32 -5.36
CA GLU A 81 7.08 15.77 -6.05
C GLU A 81 7.19 15.58 -7.56
N ASN A 82 6.05 15.39 -8.22
CA ASN A 82 5.91 15.36 -9.68
C ASN A 82 4.55 15.94 -10.11
N ASP A 83 4.32 16.06 -11.41
CA ASP A 83 3.11 16.70 -11.96
C ASP A 83 1.80 15.98 -11.62
N THR A 84 1.84 14.71 -11.24
CA THR A 84 0.66 13.87 -10.97
C THR A 84 0.52 13.48 -9.50
N GLY A 85 1.40 13.99 -8.63
CA GLY A 85 1.41 13.68 -7.21
C GLY A 85 2.80 13.77 -6.59
N PHE A 86 3.15 12.78 -5.78
CA PHE A 86 4.49 12.65 -5.18
C PHE A 86 4.77 11.19 -4.81
N TYR A 87 6.01 10.88 -4.54
CA TYR A 87 6.37 9.64 -3.85
C TYR A 87 7.35 9.91 -2.70
N ALA A 88 7.35 8.99 -1.74
CA ALA A 88 8.21 9.03 -0.59
C ALA A 88 8.85 7.67 -0.38
N GLU A 89 10.17 7.65 -0.19
CA GLU A 89 10.93 6.43 0.06
C GLU A 89 11.45 6.40 1.49
N THR A 90 11.44 5.21 2.09
CA THR A 90 11.94 5.00 3.44
C THR A 90 12.33 3.56 3.65
N VAL A 91 13.25 3.32 4.58
CA VAL A 91 13.55 1.99 5.11
C VAL A 91 13.11 1.94 6.56
N ILE A 92 12.24 1.00 6.88
CA ILE A 92 11.73 0.82 8.24
C ILE A 92 12.24 -0.48 8.85
N ALA A 93 12.43 -0.49 10.17
CA ALA A 93 12.48 -1.72 10.94
C ALA A 93 11.06 -2.28 11.08
N ALA A 94 10.91 -3.59 10.96
CA ALA A 94 9.61 -4.26 11.08
C ALA A 94 9.74 -5.52 11.93
N ALA A 95 8.79 -5.77 12.81
CA ALA A 95 8.69 -7.03 13.53
C ALA A 95 8.58 -8.19 12.53
N ASN A 96 9.31 -9.27 12.80
CA ASN A 96 9.47 -10.40 11.92
C ASN A 96 9.16 -11.71 12.66
N PRO A 97 7.89 -11.96 13.03
CA PRO A 97 7.51 -13.22 13.65
C PRO A 97 7.78 -14.39 12.69
N GLU A 98 7.99 -15.58 13.24
CA GLU A 98 8.41 -16.80 12.53
C GLU A 98 7.62 -17.07 11.24
N LYS A 99 6.30 -16.83 11.26
CA LYS A 99 5.43 -17.00 10.08
C LYS A 99 5.82 -16.12 8.88
N PHE A 100 6.60 -15.05 9.09
CA PHE A 100 7.07 -14.16 8.03
C PHE A 100 8.52 -14.41 7.60
N HIS A 101 9.26 -15.34 8.23
CA HIS A 101 10.65 -15.63 7.91
C HIS A 101 10.84 -16.04 6.45
N ARG A 102 9.88 -16.78 5.86
CA ARG A 102 9.95 -17.17 4.43
C ARG A 102 9.81 -15.96 3.51
N ILE A 103 8.98 -14.98 3.86
CA ILE A 103 8.79 -13.75 3.08
C ILE A 103 10.00 -12.83 3.23
N SER A 104 10.43 -12.60 4.48
CA SER A 104 11.54 -11.70 4.75
C SER A 104 12.90 -12.26 4.35
N GLY A 105 13.06 -13.59 4.36
CA GLY A 105 14.36 -14.26 4.19
C GLY A 105 15.29 -14.11 5.39
N VAL A 106 14.78 -13.57 6.52
CA VAL A 106 15.54 -13.28 7.75
C VAL A 106 14.97 -14.08 8.90
N GLN A 107 15.83 -14.62 9.77
CA GLN A 107 15.42 -15.41 10.93
C GLN A 107 15.34 -14.59 12.23
N ASP A 108 15.86 -13.35 12.22
CA ASP A 108 15.83 -12.47 13.38
C ASP A 108 14.41 -11.97 13.66
N ALA A 109 14.13 -11.62 14.91
CA ALA A 109 12.83 -11.11 15.35
C ALA A 109 12.45 -9.75 14.72
N VAL A 110 13.43 -9.06 14.15
CA VAL A 110 13.26 -7.78 13.43
C VAL A 110 13.93 -7.90 12.06
N THR A 111 13.26 -7.40 11.06
CA THR A 111 13.75 -7.29 9.68
C THR A 111 13.64 -5.83 9.20
N THR A 112 14.09 -5.58 7.97
CA THR A 112 13.88 -4.28 7.31
C THR A 112 12.86 -4.42 6.18
N ARG A 113 12.17 -3.33 5.87
CA ARG A 113 11.35 -3.19 4.67
C ARG A 113 11.76 -1.90 3.96
N HIS A 114 12.11 -2.01 2.70
CA HIS A 114 12.21 -0.84 1.83
C HIS A 114 10.81 -0.51 1.33
N MET A 115 10.34 0.69 1.59
CA MET A 115 8.99 1.13 1.25
C MET A 115 9.07 2.34 0.34
N ARG A 116 8.38 2.27 -0.80
CA ARG A 116 8.11 3.40 -1.67
C ARG A 116 6.61 3.63 -1.70
N ASN A 117 6.20 4.78 -1.20
CA ASN A 117 4.81 5.17 -1.09
C ASN A 117 4.53 6.30 -2.08
N ALA A 118 3.69 6.06 -3.08
CA ALA A 118 3.38 7.03 -4.13
C ALA A 118 1.91 7.45 -4.06
N TYR A 119 1.66 8.74 -4.20
CA TYR A 119 0.34 9.32 -4.36
C TYR A 119 0.10 9.72 -5.80
N PHE A 120 -1.08 9.41 -6.30
CA PHE A 120 -1.56 9.80 -7.61
C PHE A 120 -2.86 10.60 -7.46
N LEU A 121 -2.87 11.79 -8.03
CA LEU A 121 -4.08 12.61 -8.06
C LEU A 121 -5.24 11.87 -8.74
N PRO A 122 -6.49 12.03 -8.29
CA PRO A 122 -6.86 12.79 -7.09
C PRO A 122 -6.84 11.94 -5.80
N PHE A 123 -7.02 10.62 -5.83
CA PHE A 123 -7.29 9.83 -4.64
C PHE A 123 -6.75 8.39 -4.73
N SER A 124 -5.63 8.19 -5.43
CA SER A 124 -5.02 6.88 -5.52
C SER A 124 -3.65 6.84 -4.84
N ARG A 125 -3.32 5.70 -4.29
CA ARG A 125 -2.04 5.45 -3.63
C ARG A 125 -1.48 4.11 -4.08
N ARG A 126 -0.16 4.06 -4.25
CA ARG A 126 0.61 2.84 -4.44
C ARG A 126 1.65 2.72 -3.32
N LEU A 127 1.71 1.58 -2.65
CA LEU A 127 2.77 1.25 -1.72
C LEU A 127 3.51 0.02 -2.23
N ASP A 128 4.76 0.19 -2.59
CA ASP A 128 5.70 -0.91 -2.83
C ASP A 128 6.42 -1.24 -1.52
N ILE A 129 6.48 -2.51 -1.18
CA ILE A 129 7.22 -3.05 -0.04
C ILE A 129 8.18 -4.11 -0.58
N GLU A 130 9.47 -3.91 -0.38
CA GLU A 130 10.50 -4.89 -0.73
C GLU A 130 11.14 -5.44 0.54
N TYR A 131 11.25 -6.76 0.58
CA TYR A 131 11.85 -7.50 1.68
C TYR A 131 13.28 -7.91 1.33
N PRO A 132 14.15 -8.19 2.32
CA PRO A 132 15.54 -8.63 2.07
C PRO A 132 15.66 -9.89 1.21
N SER A 133 14.64 -10.74 1.18
CA SER A 133 14.56 -11.91 0.30
C SER A 133 14.38 -11.59 -1.19
N GLY A 134 14.04 -10.34 -1.55
CA GLY A 134 13.60 -9.97 -2.88
C GLY A 134 12.10 -10.17 -3.13
N VAL A 135 11.36 -10.70 -2.15
CA VAL A 135 9.89 -10.71 -2.21
C VAL A 135 9.38 -9.27 -2.19
N ARG A 136 8.38 -9.00 -3.03
CA ARG A 136 7.75 -7.68 -3.13
C ARG A 136 6.24 -7.80 -2.99
N HIS A 137 5.68 -6.87 -2.22
CA HIS A 137 4.25 -6.61 -2.14
C HIS A 137 3.96 -5.23 -2.71
N VAL A 138 2.95 -5.13 -3.54
CA VAL A 138 2.46 -3.85 -4.06
C VAL A 138 1.01 -3.70 -3.65
N ILE A 139 0.70 -2.66 -2.90
CA ILE A 139 -0.65 -2.34 -2.46
C ILE A 139 -1.11 -1.11 -3.23
N ILE A 140 -2.25 -1.24 -3.91
CA ILE A 140 -2.93 -0.13 -4.57
C ILE A 140 -4.20 0.19 -3.79
N ASN A 141 -4.36 1.43 -3.42
CA ASN A 141 -5.57 1.94 -2.79
C ASN A 141 -6.22 2.99 -3.70
N CYS A 142 -7.53 2.90 -3.84
CA CYS A 142 -8.36 3.97 -4.40
C CYS A 142 -9.35 4.42 -3.33
N PHE A 143 -9.26 5.68 -2.94
CA PHE A 143 -10.07 6.32 -1.89
C PHE A 143 -11.17 7.15 -2.55
N THR A 144 -12.24 6.51 -3.01
CA THR A 144 -13.33 7.21 -3.71
C THR A 144 -14.20 7.96 -2.70
N PRO A 145 -14.27 9.29 -2.74
CA PRO A 145 -15.11 10.05 -1.81
C PRO A 145 -16.59 9.76 -2.05
N ILE A 146 -17.36 9.59 -0.97
CA ILE A 146 -18.81 9.51 -0.99
C ILE A 146 -19.38 10.84 -0.50
N ASP A 147 -18.85 11.34 0.62
CA ASP A 147 -19.12 12.65 1.21
C ASP A 147 -17.93 13.11 2.07
N ASP A 148 -18.08 14.20 2.83
CA ASP A 148 -17.02 14.77 3.66
C ASP A 148 -16.57 13.84 4.81
N GLY A 149 -17.39 12.88 5.20
CA GLY A 149 -17.17 11.97 6.33
C GLY A 149 -17.04 10.49 5.95
N SER A 150 -17.19 10.15 4.67
CA SER A 150 -17.14 8.76 4.23
C SER A 150 -16.53 8.57 2.85
N MET A 151 -15.94 7.40 2.64
CA MET A 151 -15.33 7.00 1.37
C MET A 151 -15.55 5.52 1.07
N GLN A 152 -15.50 5.16 -0.21
CA GLN A 152 -15.34 3.79 -0.67
C GLN A 152 -13.84 3.50 -0.81
N LEU A 153 -13.34 2.51 -0.06
CA LEU A 153 -11.99 1.97 -0.25
C LEU A 153 -12.04 0.78 -1.20
N CYS A 154 -11.26 0.87 -2.28
CA CYS A 154 -10.92 -0.29 -3.12
C CYS A 154 -9.43 -0.58 -2.95
N GLN A 155 -9.07 -1.83 -2.65
CA GLN A 155 -7.68 -2.23 -2.46
C GLN A 155 -7.33 -3.51 -3.20
N TRP A 156 -6.22 -3.46 -3.92
CA TRP A 156 -5.53 -4.63 -4.47
C TRP A 156 -4.22 -4.85 -3.73
N LEU A 157 -3.87 -6.10 -3.56
CA LEU A 157 -2.52 -6.53 -3.19
C LEU A 157 -1.94 -7.37 -4.33
N PHE A 158 -0.79 -6.98 -4.82
CA PHE A 158 0.01 -7.77 -5.76
C PHE A 158 1.23 -8.33 -5.05
N ARG A 159 1.56 -9.58 -5.32
CA ARG A 159 2.66 -10.28 -4.68
C ARG A 159 3.41 -11.15 -5.69
N ASN A 160 4.74 -11.13 -5.62
CA ASN A 160 5.59 -11.98 -6.47
C ASN A 160 6.06 -13.28 -5.80
N ASP A 161 5.44 -13.66 -4.68
CA ASP A 161 5.62 -14.95 -4.01
C ASP A 161 4.53 -15.96 -4.39
N THR A 162 4.62 -17.17 -3.85
CA THR A 162 3.65 -18.24 -4.07
C THR A 162 2.59 -18.30 -2.96
N GLU A 163 1.47 -19.01 -3.19
CA GLU A 163 0.45 -19.25 -2.16
C GLU A 163 1.01 -20.11 -1.01
N GLU A 164 1.99 -21.01 -1.31
CA GLU A 164 2.67 -21.82 -0.31
C GLU A 164 3.56 -20.98 0.62
N ASP A 165 4.16 -19.89 0.09
CA ASP A 165 4.99 -18.99 0.88
C ASP A 165 4.17 -18.16 1.85
N CYS A 166 3.02 -17.68 1.38
CA CYS A 166 2.12 -16.88 2.20
C CYS A 166 0.69 -16.94 1.64
N PRO A 167 -0.23 -17.65 2.30
CA PRO A 167 -1.62 -17.71 1.90
C PRO A 167 -2.26 -16.32 1.77
N ALA A 168 -3.17 -16.15 0.80
CA ALA A 168 -3.86 -14.89 0.57
C ALA A 168 -4.76 -14.49 1.75
N GLN A 169 -5.26 -15.49 2.47
CA GLN A 169 -6.07 -15.32 3.69
C GLN A 169 -5.18 -15.57 4.92
N MET A 170 -4.82 -14.51 5.61
CA MET A 170 -4.20 -14.56 6.94
C MET A 170 -4.98 -13.69 7.91
#